data_f7051105941751685848e18f6424e40d
#
_entry.id   f7051105941751685848e18f6424e40d
#
_cell.length_a   1.000
_cell.length_b   1.000
_cell.length_c   1.000
_cell.angle_alpha   90.00
_cell.angle_beta   90.00
_cell.angle_gamma   90.00
#
_symmetry.space_group_name_H-M   'P 1'
#
loop_
_entity.id
_entity.type
_entity.pdbx_description
1 polymer ?
#
loop_
_entity_poly.entity_id
_entity_poly.type
_entity_poly.pdbx_seq_one_letter_code
_entity_poly.pdbx_strand_id
1 'polypeptide(L)'
;MESTSADALELSVTRYIDAPPDRVWQIMTERMTEWWCPRPWMVEIIEQDWRPGGRSAMVMLGPNGEEMPHEGIFLEVTPGRRFVTTDALDSRWRPQGPFMVGIWEIVPESEGTRYTASARHWTAEAMKQHEEMGFTKGWGICADQLAALAEAG
;
A
#
# COMPACT_ATOMS: atom_id res chain seq x y z
N MET A 1 20.09 -0.12 22.40
CA MET A 1 19.85 0.28 21.83
C MET A 1 19.08 0.69 21.37
N GLU A 2 18.64 1.03 21.10
CA GLU A 2 17.97 1.48 20.57
C GLU A 2 17.21 1.73 19.69
N SER A 3 16.50 2.68 19.98
CA SER A 3 15.61 3.01 18.93
C SER A 3 16.05 2.34 17.66
N THR A 4 15.24 1.55 17.08
CA THR A 4 15.63 0.87 15.87
C THR A 4 15.65 1.89 14.75
N SER A 5 16.66 1.86 13.90
CA SER A 5 16.72 2.73 12.75
C SER A 5 15.55 2.44 11.79
N ALA A 6 14.95 1.24 11.87
CA ALA A 6 13.79 0.90 11.07
C ALA A 6 12.60 1.84 11.34
N ASP A 7 12.35 2.15 12.61
CA ASP A 7 11.25 3.06 12.97
C ASP A 7 11.50 4.48 12.44
N ALA A 8 12.76 4.90 12.43
CA ALA A 8 13.12 6.22 11.94
C ALA A 8 13.03 6.32 10.42
N LEU A 9 12.92 5.19 9.72
CA LEU A 9 12.84 5.15 8.26
C LEU A 9 11.45 4.79 7.75
N GLU A 10 10.46 4.88 8.61
CA GLU A 10 9.08 4.51 8.26
C GLU A 10 8.17 5.73 8.17
N LEU A 11 7.33 5.75 7.13
CA LEU A 11 6.22 6.68 6.99
C LEU A 11 4.94 5.87 7.09
N SER A 12 3.91 6.42 7.73
CA SER A 12 2.63 5.70 7.83
C SER A 12 1.44 6.64 7.88
N VAL A 13 0.28 6.12 7.49
CA VAL A 13 -1.01 6.78 7.66
C VAL A 13 -1.96 5.81 8.31
N THR A 14 -2.84 6.31 9.18
CA THR A 14 -3.81 5.49 9.90
C THR A 14 -5.17 6.12 9.77
N ARG A 15 -6.21 5.28 9.60
CA ARG A 15 -7.61 5.74 9.54
C ARG A 15 -8.49 4.73 10.26
N TYR A 16 -9.50 5.25 10.95
CA TYR A 16 -10.59 4.40 11.44
C TYR A 16 -11.62 4.31 10.31
N ILE A 17 -12.06 3.08 10.01
CA ILE A 17 -13.07 2.83 8.98
C ILE A 17 -14.27 2.20 9.65
N ASP A 18 -15.44 2.81 9.47
CA ASP A 18 -16.68 2.34 10.07
C ASP A 18 -17.30 1.22 9.24
N ALA A 19 -16.58 0.11 9.18
CA ALA A 19 -17.00 -1.10 8.48
C ALA A 19 -16.21 -2.27 9.08
N PRO A 20 -16.77 -3.50 9.04
CA PRO A 20 -16.08 -4.64 9.65
C PRO A 20 -14.83 -5.03 8.85
N PRO A 21 -13.84 -5.64 9.53
CA PRO A 21 -12.55 -5.98 8.86
C PRO A 21 -12.68 -6.83 7.61
N ASP A 22 -13.59 -7.79 7.57
CA ASP A 22 -13.74 -8.64 6.39
C ASP A 22 -14.22 -7.82 5.18
N ARG A 23 -15.09 -6.85 5.40
CA ARG A 23 -15.54 -5.94 4.35
C ARG A 23 -14.38 -5.09 3.84
N VAL A 24 -13.60 -4.52 4.77
CA VAL A 24 -12.45 -3.70 4.41
C VAL A 24 -11.43 -4.51 3.64
N TRP A 25 -11.13 -5.73 4.11
CA TRP A 25 -10.18 -6.61 3.42
C TRP A 25 -10.64 -6.95 2.01
N GLN A 26 -11.93 -7.22 1.84
CA GLN A 26 -12.48 -7.53 0.54
C GLN A 26 -12.24 -6.40 -0.45
N ILE A 27 -12.50 -5.17 -0.02
CA ILE A 27 -12.29 -4.01 -0.89
C ILE A 27 -10.81 -3.76 -1.15
N MET A 28 -9.97 -3.92 -0.12
CA MET A 28 -8.52 -3.75 -0.27
C MET A 28 -7.96 -4.65 -1.37
N THR A 29 -8.42 -5.90 -1.43
CA THR A 29 -7.84 -6.90 -2.32
C THR A 29 -8.59 -7.08 -3.63
N GLU A 30 -9.91 -6.90 -3.64
CA GLU A 30 -10.73 -7.17 -4.82
C GLU A 30 -11.11 -5.93 -5.60
N ARG A 31 -10.99 -4.74 -5.00
CA ARG A 31 -11.39 -3.50 -5.64
C ARG A 31 -10.26 -2.46 -5.61
N MET A 32 -9.03 -2.93 -5.76
CA MET A 32 -7.85 -2.06 -5.66
C MET A 32 -7.89 -0.91 -6.67
N THR A 33 -8.42 -1.14 -7.86
CA THR A 33 -8.50 -0.08 -8.88
C THR A 33 -9.43 1.07 -8.47
N GLU A 34 -10.27 0.86 -7.44
CA GLU A 34 -11.22 1.88 -7.01
C GLU A 34 -10.72 2.71 -5.85
N TRP A 35 -9.70 2.25 -5.12
CA TRP A 35 -9.19 3.00 -3.97
C TRP A 35 -7.70 3.31 -4.03
N TRP A 36 -6.91 2.51 -4.75
CA TRP A 36 -5.48 2.76 -4.84
C TRP A 36 -5.21 3.80 -5.92
N CYS A 37 -4.24 4.65 -5.68
CA CYS A 37 -3.89 5.91 -6.32
C CYS A 37 -4.84 7.04 -5.95
N PRO A 38 -4.26 8.16 -5.48
CA PRO A 38 -5.08 9.32 -5.13
C PRO A 38 -5.63 9.96 -6.41
N ARG A 39 -6.95 10.13 -6.48
CA ARG A 39 -7.57 10.78 -7.63
C ARG A 39 -6.95 12.18 -7.83
N PRO A 40 -6.74 12.65 -9.05
CA PRO A 40 -7.23 12.10 -10.32
C PRO A 40 -6.38 10.98 -10.92
N TRP A 41 -5.32 10.54 -10.24
CA TRP A 41 -4.54 9.39 -10.71
C TRP A 41 -5.37 8.12 -10.61
N MET A 42 -5.17 7.21 -11.56
CA MET A 42 -5.84 5.92 -11.61
C MET A 42 -4.80 4.81 -11.62
N VAL A 43 -5.23 3.58 -11.43
CA VAL A 43 -4.32 2.45 -11.51
C VAL A 43 -4.93 1.36 -12.39
N GLU A 44 -4.07 0.73 -13.19
CA GLU A 44 -4.43 -0.44 -13.98
C GLU A 44 -3.64 -1.62 -13.44
N ILE A 45 -4.33 -2.70 -13.09
CA ILE A 45 -3.69 -3.88 -12.54
C ILE A 45 -3.24 -4.78 -13.67
N ILE A 46 -1.94 -5.12 -13.69
CA ILE A 46 -1.39 -6.10 -14.63
C ILE A 46 -1.52 -7.49 -14.02
N GLU A 47 -1.06 -7.65 -12.78
CA GLU A 47 -1.17 -8.91 -12.06
C GLU A 47 -1.04 -8.68 -10.57
N GLN A 48 -1.91 -9.31 -9.79
CA GLN A 48 -1.81 -9.34 -8.33
C GLN A 48 -1.98 -10.78 -7.88
N ASP A 49 -0.87 -11.46 -7.70
CA ASP A 49 -0.85 -12.85 -7.26
C ASP A 49 -0.69 -12.87 -5.74
N TRP A 50 -1.81 -12.93 -5.04
CA TRP A 50 -1.91 -12.72 -3.59
C TRP A 50 -1.34 -13.89 -2.79
N ARG A 51 -0.01 -14.07 -2.85
CA ARG A 51 0.70 -15.08 -2.08
C ARG A 51 2.15 -14.65 -1.93
N PRO A 52 2.87 -15.15 -0.90
CA PRO A 52 4.29 -14.82 -0.76
C PRO A 52 5.06 -15.21 -2.01
N GLY A 53 5.87 -14.29 -2.52
CA GLY A 53 6.61 -14.48 -3.76
C GLY A 53 5.80 -14.21 -5.01
N GLY A 54 4.49 -13.97 -4.89
CA GLY A 54 3.65 -13.69 -6.04
C GLY A 54 3.92 -12.32 -6.65
N ARG A 55 3.68 -12.19 -7.94
CA ARG A 55 3.92 -10.94 -8.65
C ARG A 55 2.88 -9.89 -8.28
N SER A 56 3.34 -8.67 -8.04
CA SER A 56 2.49 -7.50 -7.86
C SER A 56 2.91 -6.48 -8.91
N ALA A 57 2.08 -6.28 -9.92
CA ALA A 57 2.42 -5.39 -11.04
C ALA A 57 1.23 -4.54 -11.43
N MET A 58 1.47 -3.26 -11.61
CA MET A 58 0.43 -2.30 -11.97
C MET A 58 1.04 -1.12 -12.72
N VAL A 59 0.18 -0.35 -13.37
CA VAL A 59 0.57 0.90 -14.00
C VAL A 59 -0.26 2.02 -13.38
N MET A 60 0.40 3.03 -12.86
CA MET A 60 -0.30 4.22 -12.37
C MET A 60 -0.46 5.17 -13.55
N LEU A 61 -1.70 5.64 -13.74
CA LEU A 61 -2.07 6.46 -14.89
C LEU A 61 -2.42 7.87 -14.40
N GLY A 62 -1.64 8.85 -14.85
CA GLY A 62 -1.87 10.23 -14.45
C GLY A 62 -2.87 10.94 -15.34
N PRO A 63 -3.37 12.10 -14.89
CA PRO A 63 -4.42 12.83 -15.61
C PRO A 63 -3.94 13.46 -16.92
N ASN A 64 -2.63 13.53 -17.16
CA ASN A 64 -2.08 14.13 -18.37
C ASN A 64 -1.38 13.09 -19.26
N GLY A 65 -1.79 11.81 -19.15
CA GLY A 65 -1.23 10.74 -19.95
C GLY A 65 0.01 10.08 -19.37
N GLU A 66 0.37 10.41 -18.12
CA GLU A 66 1.51 9.78 -17.46
C GLU A 66 1.25 8.28 -17.26
N GLU A 67 2.28 7.48 -17.45
CA GLU A 67 2.24 6.04 -17.19
C GLU A 67 3.44 5.68 -16.33
N MET A 68 3.19 5.19 -15.14
CA MET A 68 4.25 4.83 -14.21
C MET A 68 4.11 3.34 -13.84
N PRO A 69 4.82 2.46 -14.54
CA PRO A 69 4.80 1.03 -14.20
C PRO A 69 5.45 0.79 -12.85
N HIS A 70 4.88 -0.15 -12.12
CA HIS A 70 5.39 -0.52 -10.81
C HIS A 70 5.30 -2.03 -10.68
N GLU A 71 6.41 -2.68 -10.35
CA GLU A 71 6.44 -4.12 -10.21
C GLU A 71 7.26 -4.53 -9.00
N GLY A 72 6.77 -5.53 -8.28
CA GLY A 72 7.47 -6.12 -7.15
C GLY A 72 6.86 -7.46 -6.82
N ILE A 73 7.04 -7.88 -5.58
CA ILE A 73 6.49 -9.15 -5.10
C ILE A 73 5.79 -8.95 -3.77
N PHE A 74 4.88 -9.86 -3.46
CA PHE A 74 4.32 -9.97 -2.12
C PHE A 74 5.33 -10.69 -1.23
N LEU A 75 5.55 -10.18 -0.04
CA LEU A 75 6.37 -10.82 0.98
C LEU A 75 5.51 -11.60 1.95
N GLU A 76 4.33 -11.08 2.25
CA GLU A 76 3.39 -11.72 3.17
C GLU A 76 1.98 -11.43 2.70
N VAL A 77 1.10 -12.41 2.79
CA VAL A 77 -0.34 -12.22 2.61
C VAL A 77 -1.03 -13.00 3.71
N THR A 78 -1.58 -12.28 4.68
CA THR A 78 -2.31 -12.87 5.80
C THR A 78 -3.76 -12.39 5.68
N PRO A 79 -4.64 -13.23 5.13
CA PRO A 79 -6.01 -12.80 4.83
C PRO A 79 -6.71 -12.19 6.03
N GLY A 80 -7.36 -11.05 5.81
CA GLY A 80 -8.10 -10.36 6.85
C GLY A 80 -7.22 -9.56 7.80
N ARG A 81 -5.92 -9.55 7.62
CA ARG A 81 -5.00 -8.89 8.54
C ARG A 81 -4.03 -7.95 7.85
N ARG A 82 -3.23 -8.45 6.89
CA ARG A 82 -2.29 -7.58 6.21
C ARG A 82 -1.69 -8.21 4.97
N PHE A 83 -1.19 -7.36 4.09
CA PHE A 83 -0.28 -7.80 3.05
C PHE A 83 0.93 -6.86 3.01
N VAL A 84 2.06 -7.42 2.57
CA VAL A 84 3.35 -6.72 2.54
C VAL A 84 3.94 -6.92 1.16
N THR A 85 4.42 -5.84 0.55
CA THR A 85 5.06 -5.90 -0.78
C THR A 85 6.40 -5.20 -0.75
N THR A 86 7.23 -5.50 -1.74
CA THR A 86 8.47 -4.76 -1.95
C THR A 86 8.78 -4.69 -3.43
N ASP A 87 9.45 -3.62 -3.84
CA ASP A 87 9.97 -3.46 -5.19
C ASP A 87 11.45 -3.84 -5.29
N ALA A 88 12.02 -4.39 -4.22
CA ALA A 88 13.44 -4.80 -4.21
C ALA A 88 13.71 -6.00 -5.11
N LEU A 89 12.69 -6.80 -5.40
CA LEU A 89 12.80 -7.99 -6.24
C LEU A 89 11.60 -8.07 -7.17
N ASP A 90 11.80 -8.68 -8.35
CA ASP A 90 10.66 -9.05 -9.18
C ASP A 90 10.31 -10.53 -8.93
N SER A 91 9.27 -11.04 -9.58
CA SER A 91 8.79 -12.40 -9.35
C SER A 91 9.74 -13.48 -9.88
N ARG A 92 10.79 -13.09 -10.57
CA ARG A 92 11.83 -14.01 -11.05
C ARG A 92 13.08 -13.93 -10.18
N TRP A 93 12.93 -13.35 -8.98
CA TRP A 93 14.00 -13.20 -8.00
C TRP A 93 15.16 -12.32 -8.49
N ARG A 94 14.90 -11.42 -9.42
CA ARG A 94 15.91 -10.48 -9.89
C ARG A 94 15.90 -9.23 -9.01
N PRO A 95 17.07 -8.83 -8.50
CA PRO A 95 17.16 -7.60 -7.72
C PRO A 95 16.78 -6.38 -8.57
N GLN A 96 16.02 -5.49 -7.96
CA GLN A 96 15.69 -4.20 -8.55
C GLN A 96 16.22 -3.12 -7.61
N GLY A 97 16.22 -1.90 -8.06
CA GLY A 97 16.61 -0.81 -7.17
C GLY A 97 15.55 -0.65 -6.10
N PRO A 98 15.86 -0.95 -4.83
CA PRO A 98 14.84 -0.92 -3.80
C PRO A 98 14.39 0.51 -3.50
N PHE A 99 13.09 0.68 -3.32
CA PHE A 99 12.53 1.94 -2.88
C PHE A 99 11.90 1.79 -1.49
N MET A 100 11.04 0.78 -1.31
CA MET A 100 10.35 0.61 -0.03
C MET A 100 9.87 -0.80 0.19
N VAL A 101 9.53 -1.08 1.47
CA VAL A 101 8.65 -2.19 1.83
C VAL A 101 7.32 -1.57 2.22
N GLY A 102 6.25 -1.92 1.51
CA GLY A 102 4.91 -1.41 1.81
C GLY A 102 4.16 -2.41 2.67
N ILE A 103 3.48 -1.92 3.71
CA ILE A 103 2.71 -2.75 4.63
C ILE A 103 1.31 -2.17 4.74
N TRP A 104 0.30 -2.96 4.41
CA TRP A 104 -1.11 -2.58 4.52
C TRP A 104 -1.74 -3.52 5.54
N GLU A 105 -2.19 -2.95 6.67
CA GLU A 105 -2.60 -3.73 7.82
C GLU A 105 -3.93 -3.25 8.37
N ILE A 106 -4.78 -4.20 8.78
CA ILE A 106 -6.04 -3.86 9.43
C ILE A 106 -6.18 -4.66 10.71
N VAL A 107 -6.79 -4.04 11.71
CA VAL A 107 -7.14 -4.71 12.96
C VAL A 107 -8.55 -4.27 13.37
N PRO A 108 -9.31 -5.16 14.01
CA PRO A 108 -10.62 -4.76 14.54
C PRO A 108 -10.46 -3.65 15.59
N GLU A 109 -11.34 -2.68 15.55
CA GLU A 109 -11.35 -1.62 16.55
C GLU A 109 -12.79 -1.18 16.75
N SER A 110 -13.29 -1.30 17.99
CA SER A 110 -14.69 -1.03 18.30
C SER A 110 -15.58 -1.88 17.38
N GLU A 111 -16.50 -1.27 16.65
CA GLU A 111 -17.35 -2.00 15.71
C GLU A 111 -16.83 -1.88 14.28
N GLY A 112 -15.68 -1.29 14.12
CA GLY A 112 -15.08 -1.07 12.79
C GLY A 112 -13.68 -1.59 12.71
N THR A 113 -12.87 -0.89 11.93
CA THR A 113 -11.52 -1.34 11.55
C THR A 113 -10.54 -0.20 11.65
N ARG A 114 -9.38 -0.46 12.24
CA ARG A 114 -8.24 0.46 12.13
C ARG A 114 -7.39 0.00 10.96
N TYR A 115 -7.20 0.89 10.02
CA TYR A 115 -6.38 0.67 8.83
C TYR A 115 -5.09 1.46 8.96
N THR A 116 -3.95 0.79 8.74
CA THR A 116 -2.65 1.44 8.76
C THR A 116 -1.87 1.01 7.52
N ALA A 117 -1.39 1.99 6.76
CA ALA A 117 -0.54 1.74 5.62
C ALA A 117 0.82 2.39 5.90
N SER A 118 1.89 1.62 5.74
CA SER A 118 3.24 2.06 6.09
C SER A 118 4.19 1.78 4.95
N ALA A 119 5.20 2.62 4.82
CA ALA A 119 6.30 2.40 3.89
C ALA A 119 7.60 2.50 4.66
N ARG A 120 8.38 1.42 4.61
CA ARG A 120 9.71 1.37 5.22
C ARG A 120 10.76 1.51 4.14
N HIS A 121 11.77 2.29 4.43
CA HIS A 121 12.78 2.67 3.43
C HIS A 121 14.16 2.16 3.85
N TRP A 122 15.03 1.95 2.85
CA TRP A 122 16.39 1.47 3.10
C TRP A 122 17.29 2.55 3.67
N THR A 123 17.00 3.82 3.33
CA THR A 123 17.83 4.95 3.77
C THR A 123 16.95 6.12 4.16
N ALA A 124 17.51 7.03 4.95
CA ALA A 124 16.83 8.27 5.31
C ALA A 124 16.56 9.11 4.07
N GLU A 125 17.45 9.05 3.08
CA GLU A 125 17.26 9.81 1.84
C GLU A 125 16.07 9.31 1.05
N ALA A 126 15.91 7.97 0.95
CA ALA A 126 14.77 7.38 0.26
C ALA A 126 13.46 7.74 0.96
N MET A 127 13.46 7.70 2.28
CA MET A 127 12.28 8.07 3.07
C MET A 127 11.92 9.55 2.83
N LYS A 128 12.91 10.41 2.89
CA LYS A 128 12.69 11.84 2.70
C LYS A 128 12.17 12.14 1.30
N GLN A 129 12.72 11.45 0.29
CA GLN A 129 12.25 11.57 -1.09
C GLN A 129 10.79 11.18 -1.21
N HIS A 130 10.40 10.07 -0.58
CA HIS A 130 9.02 9.60 -0.62
C HIS A 130 8.09 10.59 0.08
N GLU A 131 8.55 11.17 1.19
CA GLU A 131 7.78 12.18 1.90
C GLU A 131 7.60 13.44 1.03
N GLU A 132 8.65 13.88 0.35
CA GLU A 132 8.60 15.04 -0.54
C GLU A 132 7.75 14.77 -1.79
N MET A 133 7.62 13.53 -2.19
CA MET A 133 6.72 13.12 -3.28
C MET A 133 5.26 13.17 -2.86
N GLY A 134 4.98 13.40 -1.57
CA GLY A 134 3.64 13.54 -1.06
C GLY A 134 3.05 12.27 -0.46
N PHE A 135 3.90 11.43 0.18
CA PHE A 135 3.42 10.19 0.81
C PHE A 135 2.21 10.41 1.70
N THR A 136 2.33 11.29 2.69
CA THR A 136 1.28 11.49 3.69
C THR A 136 -0.03 11.90 3.05
N LYS A 137 0.03 12.84 2.11
CA LYS A 137 -1.16 13.32 1.43
C LYS A 137 -1.73 12.25 0.50
N GLY A 138 -0.87 11.63 -0.32
CA GLY A 138 -1.32 10.65 -1.32
C GLY A 138 -1.87 9.37 -0.69
N TRP A 139 -1.12 8.79 0.24
CA TRP A 139 -1.58 7.57 0.91
C TRP A 139 -2.77 7.85 1.82
N GLY A 140 -2.85 9.07 2.37
CA GLY A 140 -4.02 9.50 3.13
C GLY A 140 -5.26 9.58 2.28
N ILE A 141 -5.14 10.11 1.07
CA ILE A 141 -6.27 10.15 0.12
C ILE A 141 -6.72 8.75 -0.25
N CYS A 142 -5.76 7.83 -0.50
CA CYS A 142 -6.09 6.45 -0.78
C CYS A 142 -6.85 5.81 0.38
N ALA A 143 -6.40 6.09 1.62
CA ALA A 143 -7.08 5.58 2.81
C ALA A 143 -8.51 6.10 2.90
N ASP A 144 -8.71 7.38 2.60
CA ASP A 144 -10.04 7.97 2.62
C ASP A 144 -10.93 7.40 1.52
N GLN A 145 -10.37 7.12 0.35
CA GLN A 145 -11.09 6.47 -0.75
C GLN A 145 -11.53 5.06 -0.35
N LEU A 146 -10.62 4.31 0.30
CA LEU A 146 -10.94 2.97 0.80
C LEU A 146 -12.06 3.04 1.83
N ALA A 147 -11.97 3.98 2.77
CA ALA A 147 -12.98 4.13 3.80
C ALA A 147 -14.34 4.43 3.19
N ALA A 148 -14.39 5.32 2.22
CA ALA A 148 -15.65 5.68 1.56
C ALA A 148 -16.31 4.47 0.90
N LEU A 149 -15.52 3.62 0.23
CA LEU A 149 -16.05 2.42 -0.40
C LEU A 149 -16.57 1.42 0.64
N ALA A 150 -15.82 1.21 1.71
CA ALA A 150 -16.18 0.25 2.74
C ALA A 150 -17.43 0.68 3.50
N GLU A 151 -17.55 1.98 3.78
CA GLU A 151 -18.67 2.52 4.55
C GLU A 151 -19.94 2.65 3.73
N ALA A 152 -19.82 2.69 2.41
CA ALA A 152 -20.97 2.83 1.52
C ALA A 152 -21.77 1.53 1.39
N GLY A 153 -21.17 0.42 1.71
CA GLY A 153 -21.80 -0.87 1.58
C GLY A 153 -22.62 -1.26 2.73
#